data_d0bb8aefa808bf63813f6ebf372ed098
#
_entry.id   d0bb8aefa808bf63813f6ebf372ed098
#
_cell.length_a   1.000
_cell.length_b   1.000
_cell.length_c   1.000
_cell.angle_alpha   90.00
_cell.angle_beta   90.00
_cell.angle_gamma   90.00
#
_symmetry.space_group_name_H-M   'P 1'
#
loop_
_entity.id
_entity.type
_entity.pdbx_description
1 polymer ?
#
loop_
_entity_poly.entity_id
_entity_poly.type
_entity_poly.pdbx_seq_one_letter_code
_entity_poly.pdbx_strand_id
1 'polypeptide(L)'
;MLICGLTVTMLSACSSDDDNKTEPPQEQAVKMFYVVEVSDDVLKVADVEVNYVDQTGAKQKEVMTSKKWIKALDTKTLPLTEGLWARITPKSTVTSGDYQLKVITVAGYQAQLANGKSIFDGYGSDPEAAPTAAQTAEEVAAWCAKSPTVGFTVSEEGYAKQTSVDFGGNTSSTPNIFGSGVCEWLCSLFGYNPDRC
;
A
#
# COMPACT_ATOMS: atom_id res chain seq x y z
N MET A 1 56.91 -37.09 -18.11
CA MET A 1 56.06 -37.61 -17.03
C MET A 1 56.75 -37.24 -15.72
N LEU A 2 56.37 -36.12 -15.13
CA LEU A 2 56.97 -35.61 -13.91
C LEU A 2 55.81 -35.18 -12.98
N ILE A 3 55.75 -35.88 -11.86
CA ILE A 3 54.75 -35.60 -10.78
C ILE A 3 55.44 -34.66 -9.81
N CYS A 4 54.92 -33.45 -9.65
CA CYS A 4 55.40 -32.51 -8.65
C CYS A 4 54.41 -32.49 -7.49
N GLY A 5 54.80 -33.04 -6.36
CA GLY A 5 54.06 -33.03 -5.12
C GLY A 5 54.16 -31.66 -4.45
N LEU A 6 53.04 -31.11 -4.11
CA LEU A 6 52.93 -29.85 -3.35
C LEU A 6 52.53 -30.17 -1.91
N THR A 7 53.45 -30.01 -1.00
CA THR A 7 53.24 -30.12 0.46
C THR A 7 52.60 -28.86 0.96
N VAL A 8 51.37 -28.96 1.49
CA VAL A 8 50.69 -27.87 2.17
C VAL A 8 51.09 -27.89 3.64
N THR A 9 51.83 -26.88 4.07
CA THR A 9 52.12 -26.61 5.48
C THR A 9 50.96 -25.83 6.08
N MET A 10 50.23 -26.45 7.03
CA MET A 10 49.26 -25.78 7.86
C MET A 10 49.96 -24.92 8.92
N LEU A 11 49.88 -23.64 8.78
CA LEU A 11 50.20 -22.69 9.86
C LEU A 11 48.91 -22.36 10.64
N SER A 12 48.78 -22.96 11.81
CA SER A 12 47.81 -22.54 12.81
C SER A 12 48.28 -21.23 13.44
N ALA A 13 47.71 -20.12 13.02
CA ALA A 13 47.82 -18.88 13.76
C ALA A 13 46.49 -18.67 14.49
N CYS A 14 46.45 -18.97 15.80
CA CYS A 14 45.45 -18.41 16.70
C CYS A 14 45.79 -16.93 16.89
N SER A 15 45.05 -16.11 16.19
CA SER A 15 44.94 -14.68 16.47
C SER A 15 43.52 -14.45 17.01
N SER A 16 43.45 -14.18 18.30
CA SER A 16 42.26 -13.61 18.93
C SER A 16 42.25 -12.12 18.59
N ASP A 17 41.68 -11.80 17.43
CA ASP A 17 41.33 -10.44 17.12
C ASP A 17 39.81 -10.30 17.31
N ASP A 18 39.45 -9.36 18.19
CA ASP A 18 38.11 -8.78 18.31
C ASP A 18 37.72 -8.25 16.93
N ASP A 19 37.20 -9.12 16.10
CA ASP A 19 36.57 -8.73 14.84
C ASP A 19 35.25 -8.01 15.16
N ASN A 20 35.40 -6.72 15.46
CA ASN A 20 34.31 -5.76 15.33
C ASN A 20 33.97 -5.66 13.83
N LYS A 21 33.37 -6.74 13.31
CA LYS A 21 32.80 -6.75 11.95
C LYS A 21 31.68 -5.72 11.94
N THR A 22 32.02 -4.51 11.56
CA THR A 22 31.02 -3.54 11.13
C THR A 22 30.30 -4.18 9.94
N GLU A 23 29.10 -4.73 10.18
CA GLU A 23 28.27 -5.20 9.09
C GLU A 23 28.16 -4.07 8.05
N PRO A 24 28.28 -4.40 6.75
CA PRO A 24 28.12 -3.38 5.72
C PRO A 24 26.74 -2.71 5.91
N PRO A 25 26.64 -1.39 5.70
CA PRO A 25 25.38 -0.69 5.83
C PRO A 25 24.29 -1.43 5.03
N GLN A 26 23.21 -1.79 5.70
CA GLN A 26 22.10 -2.47 5.05
C GLN A 26 21.48 -1.52 4.02
N GLU A 27 21.28 -2.00 2.79
CA GLU A 27 20.63 -1.20 1.75
C GLU A 27 19.20 -0.89 2.18
N GLN A 28 18.81 0.36 2.08
CA GLN A 28 17.43 0.77 2.32
C GLN A 28 16.50 0.14 1.28
N ALA A 29 15.41 -0.43 1.72
CA ALA A 29 14.38 -0.99 0.86
C ALA A 29 13.00 -0.57 1.35
N VAL A 30 12.16 -0.11 0.45
CA VAL A 30 10.79 0.29 0.76
C VAL A 30 9.85 -0.41 -0.22
N LYS A 31 8.80 -1.00 0.32
CA LYS A 31 7.71 -1.60 -0.44
C LYS A 31 6.42 -0.84 -0.14
N MET A 32 5.80 -0.29 -1.18
CA MET A 32 4.51 0.39 -1.12
C MET A 32 3.39 -0.60 -1.46
N PHE A 33 2.25 -0.47 -0.79
CA PHE A 33 1.09 -1.33 -0.98
C PHE A 33 -0.17 -0.52 -1.18
N TYR A 34 -0.95 -0.88 -2.19
CA TYR A 34 -2.24 -0.28 -2.47
C TYR A 34 -3.29 -1.36 -2.60
N VAL A 35 -4.44 -1.16 -1.98
CA VAL A 35 -5.60 -2.04 -2.09
C VAL A 35 -6.86 -1.22 -2.27
N VAL A 36 -7.67 -1.60 -3.23
CA VAL A 36 -9.06 -1.16 -3.37
C VAL A 36 -9.93 -2.39 -3.42
N GLU A 37 -10.93 -2.45 -2.55
CA GLU A 37 -11.92 -3.51 -2.52
C GLU A 37 -13.33 -2.91 -2.57
N VAL A 38 -14.18 -3.46 -3.44
CA VAL A 38 -15.57 -3.01 -3.61
C VAL A 38 -16.53 -4.20 -3.51
N SER A 39 -17.76 -3.92 -3.10
CA SER A 39 -18.83 -4.92 -3.16
C SER A 39 -19.26 -5.23 -4.60
N ASP A 40 -19.92 -6.37 -4.81
CA ASP A 40 -20.41 -6.79 -6.12
C ASP A 40 -21.32 -5.76 -6.78
N ASP A 41 -22.14 -5.07 -5.99
CA ASP A 41 -23.11 -4.13 -6.52
C ASP A 41 -22.46 -2.83 -7.03
N VAL A 42 -21.30 -2.43 -6.48
CA VAL A 42 -20.57 -1.27 -6.98
C VAL A 42 -20.23 -1.44 -8.46
N LEU A 43 -19.66 -2.59 -8.85
CA LEU A 43 -19.29 -2.83 -10.26
C LEU A 43 -20.49 -2.98 -11.21
N LYS A 44 -21.69 -3.26 -10.68
CA LYS A 44 -22.93 -3.25 -11.47
C LYS A 44 -23.39 -1.83 -11.81
N VAL A 45 -23.29 -0.90 -10.82
CA VAL A 45 -23.87 0.44 -10.91
C VAL A 45 -22.85 1.54 -11.22
N ALA A 46 -21.54 1.26 -11.11
CA ALA A 46 -20.49 2.26 -11.29
C ALA A 46 -19.27 1.67 -12.00
N ASP A 47 -18.49 2.55 -12.61
CA ASP A 47 -17.14 2.29 -13.05
C ASP A 47 -16.17 2.80 -11.96
N VAL A 48 -15.14 2.03 -11.66
CA VAL A 48 -14.14 2.37 -10.65
C VAL A 48 -12.78 2.52 -11.31
N GLU A 49 -12.21 3.72 -11.23
CA GLU A 49 -10.85 4.04 -11.67
C GLU A 49 -9.97 4.22 -10.44
N VAL A 50 -8.92 3.42 -10.32
CA VAL A 50 -7.94 3.53 -9.24
C VAL A 50 -6.82 4.45 -9.70
N ASN A 51 -6.65 5.56 -8.99
CA ASN A 51 -5.55 6.51 -9.20
C ASN A 51 -4.57 6.35 -8.04
N TYR A 52 -3.28 6.20 -8.32
CA TYR A 52 -2.25 5.98 -7.30
C TYR A 52 -0.93 6.67 -7.67
N VAL A 53 -0.07 6.88 -6.67
CA VAL A 53 1.29 7.37 -6.87
C VAL A 53 2.22 6.17 -7.00
N ASP A 54 3.02 6.10 -8.06
CA ASP A 54 3.98 5.02 -8.24
C ASP A 54 5.31 5.29 -7.50
N GLN A 55 6.24 4.34 -7.58
CA GLN A 55 7.55 4.40 -6.92
C GLN A 55 8.45 5.55 -7.40
N THR A 56 8.10 6.21 -8.49
CA THR A 56 8.80 7.40 -9.01
C THR A 56 8.16 8.71 -8.59
N GLY A 57 7.03 8.65 -7.85
CA GLY A 57 6.20 9.79 -7.51
C GLY A 57 5.24 10.21 -8.63
N ALA A 58 5.18 9.47 -9.74
CA ALA A 58 4.25 9.77 -10.83
C ALA A 58 2.85 9.24 -10.53
N LYS A 59 1.83 10.00 -10.95
CA LYS A 59 0.44 9.60 -10.83
C LYS A 59 0.06 8.64 -11.94
N GLN A 60 -0.47 7.49 -11.55
CA GLN A 60 -0.93 6.43 -12.43
C GLN A 60 -2.42 6.21 -12.26
N LYS A 61 -3.06 5.55 -13.24
CA LYS A 61 -4.46 5.17 -13.17
C LYS A 61 -4.72 3.83 -13.84
N GLU A 62 -5.61 3.05 -13.24
CA GLU A 62 -6.05 1.74 -13.74
C GLU A 62 -7.55 1.59 -13.50
N VAL A 63 -8.24 0.92 -14.43
CA VAL A 63 -9.68 0.64 -14.29
C VAL A 63 -9.84 -0.70 -13.58
N MET A 64 -10.68 -0.75 -12.54
CA MET A 64 -11.03 -2.00 -11.89
C MET A 64 -11.95 -2.84 -12.76
N THR A 65 -11.56 -4.10 -12.96
CA THR A 65 -12.38 -5.12 -13.66
C THR A 65 -12.83 -6.24 -12.73
N SER A 66 -12.42 -6.22 -11.46
CA SER A 66 -12.78 -7.19 -10.44
C SER A 66 -13.02 -6.48 -9.10
N LYS A 67 -13.63 -7.15 -8.13
CA LYS A 67 -13.95 -6.59 -6.81
C LYS A 67 -12.72 -6.14 -6.01
N LYS A 68 -11.56 -6.66 -6.32
CA LYS A 68 -10.35 -6.38 -5.60
C LYS A 68 -9.24 -6.01 -6.58
N TRP A 69 -8.59 -4.89 -6.32
CA TRP A 69 -7.39 -4.43 -6.99
C TRP A 69 -6.28 -4.28 -5.97
N ILE A 70 -5.11 -4.82 -6.27
CA ILE A 70 -3.93 -4.80 -5.40
C ILE A 70 -2.73 -4.38 -6.23
N LYS A 71 -1.89 -3.51 -5.68
CA LYS A 71 -0.62 -3.10 -6.25
C LYS A 71 0.46 -3.12 -5.18
N ALA A 72 1.60 -3.71 -5.50
CA ALA A 72 2.81 -3.60 -4.70
C ALA A 72 3.93 -3.03 -5.57
N LEU A 73 4.67 -2.06 -5.04
CA LEU A 73 5.74 -1.35 -5.73
C LEU A 73 6.97 -1.30 -4.83
N ASP A 74 8.15 -1.58 -5.39
CA ASP A 74 9.40 -1.52 -4.65
C ASP A 74 10.18 -0.25 -5.01
N THR A 75 10.74 0.41 -3.99
CA THR A 75 11.65 1.55 -4.13
C THR A 75 12.79 1.43 -3.12
N LYS A 76 13.87 2.17 -3.35
CA LYS A 76 15.01 2.24 -2.42
C LYS A 76 15.14 3.62 -1.77
N THR A 77 14.22 4.54 -2.08
CA THR A 77 14.35 5.94 -1.69
C THR A 77 13.31 6.36 -0.67
N LEU A 78 13.76 7.06 0.37
CA LEU A 78 12.96 7.91 1.23
C LEU A 78 13.55 9.34 1.14
N PRO A 79 12.77 10.37 1.34
CA PRO A 79 11.32 10.35 1.63
C PRO A 79 10.49 9.99 0.39
N LEU A 80 9.28 9.49 0.62
CA LEU A 80 8.33 9.22 -0.46
C LEU A 80 6.94 9.76 -0.13
N THR A 81 6.11 9.89 -1.16
CA THR A 81 4.69 10.23 -1.01
C THR A 81 3.86 9.10 -1.60
N GLU A 82 2.93 8.59 -0.81
CA GLU A 82 1.92 7.65 -1.25
C GLU A 82 0.55 8.33 -1.39
N GLY A 83 -0.20 7.91 -2.38
CA GLY A 83 -1.55 8.40 -2.61
C GLY A 83 -2.38 7.38 -3.37
N LEU A 84 -3.63 7.25 -2.95
CA LEU A 84 -4.61 6.36 -3.55
C LEU A 84 -5.97 7.06 -3.59
N TRP A 85 -6.62 7.03 -4.74
CA TRP A 85 -7.98 7.52 -4.94
C TRP A 85 -8.78 6.51 -5.76
N ALA A 86 -9.82 5.96 -5.17
CA ALA A 86 -10.81 5.17 -5.89
C ALA A 86 -11.91 6.10 -6.43
N ARG A 87 -11.76 6.55 -7.68
CA ARG A 87 -12.77 7.35 -8.34
C ARG A 87 -13.92 6.46 -8.79
N ILE A 88 -15.09 6.69 -8.23
CA ILE A 88 -16.31 5.94 -8.51
C ILE A 88 -17.24 6.82 -9.34
N THR A 89 -17.57 6.36 -10.56
CA THR A 89 -18.43 7.11 -11.49
C THR A 89 -19.68 6.27 -11.77
N PRO A 90 -20.89 6.78 -11.42
CA PRO A 90 -22.13 6.04 -11.66
C PRO A 90 -22.35 5.82 -13.17
N LYS A 91 -22.80 4.63 -13.52
CA LYS A 91 -23.21 4.32 -14.90
C LYS A 91 -24.52 5.02 -15.23
N SER A 92 -24.68 5.44 -16.49
CA SER A 92 -25.91 6.07 -16.97
C SER A 92 -27.14 5.15 -16.95
N THR A 93 -26.91 3.83 -16.79
CA THR A 93 -27.96 2.80 -16.76
C THR A 93 -28.45 2.49 -15.35
N VAL A 94 -27.99 3.20 -14.32
CA VAL A 94 -28.42 2.97 -12.95
C VAL A 94 -29.90 3.29 -12.80
N THR A 95 -30.63 2.35 -12.21
CA THR A 95 -32.05 2.48 -11.83
C THR A 95 -32.17 2.37 -10.31
N SER A 96 -33.34 2.67 -9.76
CA SER A 96 -33.61 2.42 -8.34
C SER A 96 -33.54 0.91 -8.05
N GLY A 97 -32.96 0.55 -6.90
CA GLY A 97 -32.79 -0.83 -6.48
C GLY A 97 -32.13 -0.98 -5.11
N ASP A 98 -32.08 -2.22 -4.64
CA ASP A 98 -31.40 -2.59 -3.39
C ASP A 98 -29.94 -2.89 -3.70
N TYR A 99 -29.04 -1.94 -3.45
CA TYR A 99 -27.61 -2.09 -3.69
C TYR A 99 -26.84 -2.07 -2.37
N GLN A 100 -25.95 -3.04 -2.18
CA GLN A 100 -24.98 -3.02 -1.10
C GLN A 100 -23.70 -2.32 -1.60
N LEU A 101 -23.64 -1.02 -1.44
CA LEU A 101 -22.51 -0.21 -1.91
C LEU A 101 -21.47 -0.09 -0.79
N LYS A 102 -20.30 -0.69 -1.01
CA LYS A 102 -19.17 -0.62 -0.10
C LYS A 102 -17.88 -0.47 -0.91
N VAL A 103 -16.97 0.38 -0.43
CA VAL A 103 -15.60 0.52 -0.94
C VAL A 103 -14.63 0.67 0.22
N ILE A 104 -13.51 -0.03 0.13
CA ILE A 104 -12.39 0.09 1.07
C ILE A 104 -11.16 0.47 0.26
N THR A 105 -10.42 1.46 0.71
CA THR A 105 -9.13 1.84 0.14
C THR A 105 -8.07 1.81 1.22
N VAL A 106 -6.93 1.20 0.93
CA VAL A 106 -5.78 1.17 1.83
C VAL A 106 -4.52 1.44 1.04
N ALA A 107 -3.68 2.33 1.57
CA ALA A 107 -2.31 2.54 1.14
C ALA A 107 -1.39 2.33 2.34
N GLY A 108 -0.28 1.62 2.16
CA GLY A 108 0.66 1.33 3.22
C GLY A 108 2.06 1.04 2.70
N TYR A 109 3.02 0.98 3.60
CA TYR A 109 4.41 0.72 3.26
C TYR A 109 5.09 -0.19 4.28
N GLN A 110 6.12 -0.85 3.80
CA GLN A 110 7.13 -1.51 4.62
C GLN A 110 8.48 -0.89 4.28
N ALA A 111 9.19 -0.39 5.28
CA ALA A 111 10.53 0.16 5.11
C ALA A 111 11.55 -0.65 5.92
N GLN A 112 12.63 -1.07 5.25
CA GLN A 112 13.85 -1.53 5.88
C GLN A 112 14.85 -0.38 5.84
N LEU A 113 15.14 0.21 6.99
CA LEU A 113 16.04 1.36 7.10
C LEU A 113 17.51 0.90 7.13
N ALA A 114 18.43 1.80 6.75
CA ALA A 114 19.87 1.55 6.75
C ALA A 114 20.44 1.18 8.13
N ASN A 115 19.74 1.52 9.21
CA ASN A 115 20.10 1.17 10.60
C ASN A 115 19.55 -0.21 11.03
N GLY A 116 19.00 -1.00 10.12
CA GLY A 116 18.42 -2.30 10.38
C GLY A 116 16.99 -2.31 10.94
N LYS A 117 16.40 -1.11 11.19
CA LYS A 117 15.02 -1.03 11.69
C LYS A 117 14.04 -1.32 10.55
N SER A 118 13.04 -2.17 10.82
CA SER A 118 11.90 -2.39 9.95
C SER A 118 10.69 -1.62 10.49
N ILE A 119 9.96 -0.98 9.60
CA ILE A 119 8.71 -0.25 9.88
C ILE A 119 7.66 -0.76 8.92
N PHE A 120 6.48 -0.98 9.43
CA PHE A 120 5.28 -1.27 8.64
C PHE A 120 4.16 -0.36 9.13
N ASP A 121 3.54 0.41 8.23
CA ASP A 121 2.46 1.32 8.58
C ASP A 121 1.57 1.58 7.35
N GLY A 122 0.38 2.17 7.57
CA GLY A 122 -0.54 2.48 6.49
C GLY A 122 -1.77 3.24 6.93
N TYR A 123 -2.49 3.74 5.94
CA TYR A 123 -3.72 4.49 6.09
C TYR A 123 -4.81 3.90 5.22
N GLY A 124 -6.03 3.98 5.69
CA GLY A 124 -7.16 3.50 4.92
C GLY A 124 -8.37 4.42 5.01
N SER A 125 -9.29 4.25 4.11
CA SER A 125 -10.61 4.87 4.13
C SER A 125 -11.66 3.79 3.88
N ASP A 126 -12.63 3.72 4.77
CA ASP A 126 -13.84 2.91 4.66
C ASP A 126 -15.03 3.86 4.84
N PRO A 127 -15.42 4.58 3.78
CA PRO A 127 -16.59 5.44 3.85
C PRO A 127 -17.81 4.59 4.18
N GLU A 128 -18.71 5.20 4.94
CA GLU A 128 -19.94 4.56 5.38
C GLU A 128 -20.62 3.81 4.22
N ALA A 129 -20.90 2.53 4.43
CA ALA A 129 -21.64 1.74 3.47
C ALA A 129 -23.01 2.37 3.22
N ALA A 130 -23.50 2.32 1.99
CA ALA A 130 -24.85 2.76 1.71
C ALA A 130 -25.87 1.98 2.55
N PRO A 131 -26.96 2.61 2.97
CA PRO A 131 -28.01 1.92 3.71
C PRO A 131 -28.56 0.75 2.89
N THR A 132 -28.98 -0.31 3.58
CA THR A 132 -29.51 -1.55 2.97
C THR A 132 -30.94 -1.39 2.40
N ALA A 133 -31.50 -0.17 2.37
CA ALA A 133 -32.79 0.11 1.78
C ALA A 133 -32.68 0.38 0.28
N ALA A 134 -33.78 0.25 -0.44
CA ALA A 134 -33.85 0.60 -1.86
C ALA A 134 -33.37 2.04 -2.10
N GLN A 135 -32.42 2.20 -3.01
CA GLN A 135 -31.80 3.48 -3.37
C GLN A 135 -32.31 3.97 -4.72
N THR A 136 -32.50 5.25 -4.86
CA THR A 136 -32.72 5.91 -6.14
C THR A 136 -31.41 6.05 -6.92
N ALA A 137 -31.50 6.36 -8.21
CA ALA A 137 -30.31 6.63 -9.02
C ALA A 137 -29.52 7.84 -8.50
N GLU A 138 -30.19 8.84 -7.95
CA GLU A 138 -29.60 10.03 -7.34
C GLU A 138 -28.82 9.69 -6.06
N GLU A 139 -29.36 8.79 -5.22
CA GLU A 139 -28.69 8.33 -3.99
C GLU A 139 -27.44 7.50 -4.32
N VAL A 140 -27.49 6.64 -5.35
CA VAL A 140 -26.31 5.93 -5.87
C VAL A 140 -25.26 6.92 -6.37
N ALA A 141 -25.67 7.95 -7.14
CA ALA A 141 -24.76 8.98 -7.63
C ALA A 141 -24.13 9.79 -6.48
N ALA A 142 -24.92 10.13 -5.45
CA ALA A 142 -24.42 10.82 -4.27
C ALA A 142 -23.43 9.98 -3.46
N TRP A 143 -23.66 8.65 -3.38
CA TRP A 143 -22.70 7.74 -2.76
C TRP A 143 -21.39 7.67 -3.56
N CYS A 144 -21.47 7.52 -4.90
CA CYS A 144 -20.28 7.49 -5.78
C CYS A 144 -19.44 8.75 -5.65
N ALA A 145 -20.06 9.91 -5.43
CA ALA A 145 -19.35 11.18 -5.27
C ALA A 145 -18.45 11.23 -4.01
N LYS A 146 -18.65 10.35 -3.04
CA LYS A 146 -17.81 10.25 -1.84
C LYS A 146 -16.42 9.68 -2.12
N SER A 147 -16.20 9.06 -3.25
CA SER A 147 -14.92 8.50 -3.81
C SER A 147 -13.71 8.59 -2.85
N PRO A 148 -13.37 7.53 -2.10
CA PRO A 148 -12.42 7.62 -0.99
C PRO A 148 -10.99 7.88 -1.47
N THR A 149 -10.28 8.71 -0.70
CA THR A 149 -8.90 9.09 -0.97
C THR A 149 -8.04 8.85 0.26
N VAL A 150 -6.84 8.32 0.07
CA VAL A 150 -5.82 8.13 1.10
C VAL A 150 -4.53 8.76 0.61
N GLY A 151 -3.81 9.48 1.48
CA GLY A 151 -2.50 10.03 1.14
C GLY A 151 -1.65 10.28 2.38
N PHE A 152 -0.35 10.01 2.26
CA PHE A 152 0.63 10.27 3.30
C PHE A 152 2.04 10.41 2.72
N THR A 153 2.93 11.03 3.51
CA THR A 153 4.36 11.08 3.23
C THR A 153 5.10 10.23 4.24
N VAL A 154 6.16 9.55 3.82
CA VAL A 154 7.09 8.82 4.70
C VAL A 154 8.40 9.58 4.74
N SER A 155 8.88 9.95 5.93
CA SER A 155 10.14 10.67 6.13
C SER A 155 11.35 9.76 5.89
N GLU A 156 12.56 10.34 5.89
CA GLU A 156 13.82 9.57 5.82
C GLU A 156 14.00 8.60 6.99
N GLU A 157 13.43 8.94 8.17
CA GLU A 157 13.42 8.09 9.35
C GLU A 157 12.33 7.02 9.31
N GLY A 158 11.54 6.96 8.24
CA GLY A 158 10.51 5.98 8.03
C GLY A 158 9.18 6.26 8.76
N TYR A 159 8.93 7.50 9.22
CA TYR A 159 7.66 7.85 9.86
C TYR A 159 6.66 8.41 8.85
N ALA A 160 5.44 7.87 8.89
CA ALA A 160 4.35 8.34 8.06
C ALA A 160 3.67 9.58 8.66
N LYS A 161 3.31 10.51 7.78
CA LYS A 161 2.47 11.66 8.09
C LYS A 161 1.42 11.81 7.03
N GLN A 162 0.17 11.85 7.45
CA GLN A 162 -0.95 12.07 6.55
C GLN A 162 -0.77 13.37 5.74
N THR A 163 -1.06 13.29 4.46
CA THR A 163 -1.04 14.42 3.53
C THR A 163 -2.16 14.30 2.51
N SER A 164 -2.45 15.40 1.82
CA SER A 164 -3.37 15.41 0.69
C SER A 164 -2.60 15.17 -0.60
N VAL A 165 -3.08 14.25 -1.45
CA VAL A 165 -2.58 14.03 -2.80
C VAL A 165 -3.68 14.43 -3.77
N ASP A 166 -3.42 15.45 -4.57
CA ASP A 166 -4.35 15.92 -5.60
C ASP A 166 -4.22 15.05 -6.86
N PHE A 167 -5.28 14.32 -7.22
CA PHE A 167 -5.38 13.56 -8.47
C PHE A 167 -6.17 14.28 -9.57
N GLY A 168 -6.48 15.57 -9.38
CA GLY A 168 -7.20 16.35 -10.37
C GLY A 168 -8.71 16.10 -10.37
N GLY A 169 -9.37 16.34 -9.24
CA GLY A 169 -10.81 16.22 -9.08
C GLY A 169 -11.29 15.50 -7.83
N ASN A 170 -10.39 15.01 -7.01
CA ASN A 170 -10.73 14.48 -5.70
C ASN A 170 -10.94 15.63 -4.71
N THR A 171 -12.12 15.71 -4.15
CA THR A 171 -12.51 16.78 -3.20
C THR A 171 -12.54 16.33 -1.75
N SER A 172 -12.38 15.04 -1.48
CA SER A 172 -12.46 14.49 -0.13
C SER A 172 -11.12 13.98 0.34
N SER A 173 -10.65 14.50 1.47
CA SER A 173 -9.47 14.06 2.17
C SER A 173 -9.79 13.85 3.65
N THR A 174 -10.63 12.89 3.96
CA THR A 174 -10.74 12.42 5.34
C THR A 174 -10.41 10.93 5.37
N PRO A 175 -9.13 10.56 5.40
CA PRO A 175 -8.78 9.22 5.76
C PRO A 175 -9.16 9.01 7.23
N ASN A 176 -9.95 7.99 7.49
CA ASN A 176 -9.99 7.45 8.82
C ASN A 176 -8.64 6.76 9.06
N ILE A 177 -7.97 7.12 10.14
CA ILE A 177 -6.83 6.38 10.63
C ILE A 177 -7.39 5.03 11.08
N PHE A 178 -7.17 3.99 10.29
CA PHE A 178 -7.32 2.65 10.82
C PHE A 178 -6.14 2.43 11.76
N GLY A 179 -6.41 2.24 13.05
CA GLY A 179 -5.41 1.82 14.01
C GLY A 179 -4.78 0.45 13.63
N SER A 180 -4.16 -0.23 14.58
CA SER A 180 -3.44 -1.51 14.42
C SER A 180 -4.12 -2.57 13.52
N GLY A 181 -5.44 -2.51 13.35
CA GLY A 181 -6.17 -3.42 12.47
C GLY A 181 -5.85 -3.33 10.97
N VAL A 182 -5.36 -2.19 10.46
CA VAL A 182 -4.90 -2.09 9.06
C VAL A 182 -3.61 -2.86 8.85
N CYS A 183 -2.69 -2.79 9.81
CA CYS A 183 -1.45 -3.56 9.78
C CYS A 183 -1.73 -5.06 9.71
N GLU A 184 -2.58 -5.57 10.59
CA GLU A 184 -2.95 -7.00 10.61
C GLU A 184 -3.59 -7.43 9.28
N TRP A 185 -4.46 -6.61 8.74
CA TRP A 185 -5.13 -6.90 7.48
C TRP A 185 -4.17 -6.88 6.29
N LEU A 186 -3.28 -5.89 6.20
CA LEU A 186 -2.24 -5.83 5.18
C LEU A 186 -1.25 -6.98 5.32
N CYS A 187 -0.82 -7.31 6.55
CA CYS A 187 0.05 -8.45 6.80
C CYS A 187 -0.58 -9.76 6.31
N SER A 188 -1.87 -9.96 6.56
CA SER A 188 -2.62 -11.11 6.06
C SER A 188 -2.67 -11.17 4.53
N LEU A 189 -2.84 -10.03 3.85
CA LEU A 189 -2.93 -9.96 2.39
C LEU A 189 -1.61 -10.26 1.68
N PHE A 190 -0.50 -9.81 2.26
CA PHE A 190 0.83 -9.91 1.65
C PHE A 190 1.69 -11.03 2.24
N GLY A 191 1.12 -11.84 3.16
CA GLY A 191 1.81 -13.00 3.75
C GLY A 191 2.90 -12.65 4.76
N TYR A 192 2.80 -11.47 5.38
CA TYR A 192 3.73 -11.06 6.44
C TYR A 192 3.30 -11.59 7.82
N ASN A 193 4.28 -11.77 8.70
CA ASN A 193 4.01 -12.18 10.08
C ASN A 193 3.35 -11.02 10.84
N PRO A 194 2.12 -11.19 11.40
CA PRO A 194 1.43 -10.15 12.16
C PRO A 194 2.18 -9.67 13.40
N ASP A 195 3.08 -10.50 13.98
CA ASP A 195 3.89 -10.14 15.14
C ASP A 195 4.94 -9.03 14.83
N ARG A 196 5.05 -8.62 13.57
CA ARG A 196 5.94 -7.55 13.11
C ARG A 196 5.20 -6.27 12.70
N CYS A 197 3.89 -6.24 12.87
CA CYS A 197 3.04 -5.06 12.67
C CYS A 197 2.87 -4.24 14.00
#